data_8c9d9cd5e7bc1fa238e13c1d7bb69660
#
_entry.id   8c9d9cd5e7bc1fa238e13c1d7bb69660
#
_cell.length_a   1.000
_cell.length_b   1.000
_cell.length_c   1.000
_cell.angle_alpha   90.00
_cell.angle_beta   90.00
_cell.angle_gamma   90.00
#
_symmetry.space_group_name_H-M   'P 1'
#
loop_
_entity.id
_entity.type
_entity.pdbx_description
1 polymer ?
#
loop_
_entity_poly.entity_id
_entity_poly.type
_entity_poly.pdbx_seq_one_letter_code
_entity_poly.pdbx_strand_id
1 'polypeptide(L)'
;MKRILFAASECVPFIKTGGLADVCGALPKEFSKEEWDVRVVIPNYSCIPEKYRSQFQYVTHFYMCAGNYIQNKYVGILKYELDGVTYYFIDNQEYFTCDTPYGDIRYDIEKFVFFDKAVLSMLKQIDFRPDLIHCHDWETGLIPVYLKNEFQADSFYWGMKSIITIHNLKFQGVWDVKTMKG
;
A
#
# COMPACT_ATOMS: atom_id res chain seq x y z
N MET A 1 1.38 18.66 13.86
CA MET A 1 1.68 18.23 12.48
C MET A 1 0.66 17.19 12.08
N LYS A 2 -0.04 17.37 10.97
CA LYS A 2 -1.00 16.39 10.44
C LYS A 2 -0.25 15.29 9.69
N ARG A 3 -0.81 14.09 9.68
CA ARG A 3 -0.17 12.89 9.11
C ARG A 3 -1.01 12.31 8.00
N ILE A 4 -0.39 12.09 6.84
CA ILE A 4 -1.05 11.45 5.69
C ILE A 4 -0.23 10.25 5.24
N LEU A 5 -0.91 9.13 5.00
CA LEU A 5 -0.35 7.99 4.30
C LEU A 5 -0.96 7.89 2.90
N PHE A 6 -0.14 7.96 1.87
CA PHE A 6 -0.52 7.60 0.50
C PHE A 6 -0.32 6.09 0.33
N ALA A 7 -1.36 5.37 -0.03
CA ALA A 7 -1.29 3.95 -0.35
C ALA A 7 -1.57 3.76 -1.84
N ALA A 8 -0.66 3.14 -2.57
CA ALA A 8 -0.74 2.97 -4.01
C ALA A 8 -0.09 1.67 -4.47
N SER A 9 -0.49 1.19 -5.64
CA SER A 9 0.12 0.04 -6.30
C SER A 9 1.43 0.38 -7.01
N GLU A 10 1.64 1.65 -7.36
CA GLU A 10 2.83 2.14 -8.05
C GLU A 10 3.14 3.58 -7.66
N CYS A 11 4.41 3.99 -7.80
CA CYS A 11 4.89 5.34 -7.49
C CYS A 11 6.23 5.59 -8.16
N VAL A 12 6.38 6.69 -8.90
CA VAL A 12 7.68 7.11 -9.39
C VAL A 12 8.56 7.59 -8.24
N PRO A 13 9.89 7.34 -8.27
CA PRO A 13 10.67 6.78 -9.38
C PRO A 13 10.84 5.26 -9.34
N PHE A 14 10.14 4.56 -8.43
CA PHE A 14 10.35 3.14 -8.14
C PHE A 14 9.73 2.23 -9.19
N ILE A 15 8.46 2.47 -9.50
CA ILE A 15 7.70 1.67 -10.45
C ILE A 15 6.63 2.52 -11.12
N LYS A 16 6.45 2.36 -12.45
CA LYS A 16 5.46 3.08 -13.22
C LYS A 16 4.93 2.25 -14.37
N THR A 17 3.63 2.11 -14.44
CA THR A 17 2.91 1.59 -15.60
C THR A 17 1.94 2.62 -16.19
N GLY A 18 1.45 3.53 -15.35
CA GLY A 18 0.45 4.54 -15.73
C GLY A 18 0.62 5.89 -15.02
N GLY A 19 -0.41 6.73 -15.17
CA GLY A 19 -0.42 8.09 -14.60
C GLY A 19 -0.58 8.11 -13.08
N LEU A 20 -1.10 7.04 -12.48
CA LEU A 20 -1.19 6.90 -11.03
C LEU A 20 0.17 7.08 -10.38
N ALA A 21 1.20 6.43 -10.93
CA ALA A 21 2.57 6.52 -10.42
C ALA A 21 3.11 7.96 -10.40
N ASP A 22 2.79 8.77 -11.42
CA ASP A 22 3.22 10.16 -11.47
C ASP A 22 2.60 10.98 -10.35
N VAL A 23 1.30 10.81 -10.11
CA VAL A 23 0.60 11.50 -9.01
C VAL A 23 1.15 11.09 -7.66
N CYS A 24 1.33 9.79 -7.41
CA CYS A 24 1.86 9.29 -6.13
C CYS A 24 3.32 9.69 -5.89
N GLY A 25 4.08 9.96 -6.95
CA GLY A 25 5.46 10.43 -6.82
C GLY A 25 5.61 11.95 -6.72
N ALA A 26 4.63 12.72 -7.20
CA ALA A 26 4.67 14.17 -7.21
C ALA A 26 3.92 14.79 -6.02
N LEU A 27 2.65 14.44 -5.84
CA LEU A 27 1.76 15.08 -4.88
C LEU A 27 2.27 15.05 -3.42
N PRO A 28 2.88 13.96 -2.89
CA PRO A 28 3.42 13.95 -1.53
C PRO A 28 4.49 15.02 -1.27
N LYS A 29 5.21 15.45 -2.29
CA LYS A 29 6.29 16.43 -2.19
C LYS A 29 5.79 17.87 -2.11
N GLU A 30 4.54 18.13 -2.53
CA GLU A 30 3.91 19.44 -2.53
C GLU A 30 3.37 19.88 -1.14
N PHE A 31 3.31 18.94 -0.19
CA PHE A 31 2.89 19.25 1.16
C PHE A 31 4.02 19.94 1.96
N SER A 32 3.69 21.02 2.67
CA SER A 32 4.61 21.67 3.60
C SER A 32 5.06 20.71 4.69
N LYS A 33 6.36 20.47 4.78
CA LYS A 33 6.96 19.57 5.79
C LYS A 33 6.87 20.11 7.23
N GLU A 34 6.59 21.39 7.36
CA GLU A 34 6.37 22.02 8.67
C GLU A 34 4.98 21.70 9.22
N GLU A 35 4.01 21.53 8.34
CA GLU A 35 2.61 21.27 8.71
C GLU A 35 2.21 19.79 8.61
N TRP A 36 2.86 19.03 7.69
CA TRP A 36 2.44 17.71 7.28
C TRP A 36 3.59 16.69 7.33
N ASP A 37 3.33 15.53 7.95
CA ASP A 37 4.16 14.32 7.79
C ASP A 37 3.45 13.43 6.76
N VAL A 38 3.93 13.49 5.51
CA VAL A 38 3.38 12.71 4.39
C VAL A 38 4.29 11.56 4.08
N ARG A 39 3.74 10.35 4.10
CA ARG A 39 4.44 9.10 3.79
C ARG A 39 3.72 8.35 2.69
N VAL A 40 4.45 7.52 1.98
CA VAL A 40 3.92 6.69 0.88
C VAL A 40 4.18 5.23 1.17
N VAL A 41 3.25 4.35 0.83
CA VAL A 41 3.44 2.90 0.88
C VAL A 41 3.06 2.27 -0.44
N ILE A 42 3.95 1.42 -0.97
CA ILE A 42 3.74 0.60 -2.17
C ILE A 42 4.24 -0.83 -1.93
N PRO A 43 3.86 -1.79 -2.77
CA PRO A 43 4.45 -3.13 -2.73
C PRO A 43 5.94 -3.10 -3.10
N ASN A 44 6.75 -3.99 -2.50
CA ASN A 44 8.15 -4.19 -2.85
C ASN A 44 8.28 -5.15 -4.05
N TYR A 45 7.88 -4.70 -5.23
CA TYR A 45 8.01 -5.52 -6.44
C TYR A 45 9.46 -5.82 -6.77
N SER A 46 9.73 -7.07 -7.19
CA SER A 46 11.08 -7.47 -7.64
C SER A 46 11.57 -6.73 -8.88
N CYS A 47 10.65 -6.20 -9.68
CA CYS A 47 10.93 -5.39 -10.87
C CYS A 47 11.29 -3.92 -10.58
N ILE A 48 11.22 -3.47 -9.33
CA ILE A 48 11.78 -2.16 -8.95
C ILE A 48 13.29 -2.15 -9.23
N PRO A 49 13.83 -1.10 -9.90
CA PRO A 49 15.23 -1.07 -10.26
C PRO A 49 16.19 -1.26 -9.06
N GLU A 50 17.21 -2.09 -9.24
CA GLU A 50 18.18 -2.44 -8.18
C GLU A 50 18.86 -1.22 -7.57
N LYS A 51 19.07 -0.17 -8.34
CA LYS A 51 19.63 1.11 -7.83
C LYS A 51 18.83 1.73 -6.69
N TYR A 52 17.54 1.38 -6.55
CA TYR A 52 16.69 1.78 -5.42
C TYR A 52 16.62 0.66 -4.38
N ARG A 53 16.35 -0.59 -4.81
CA ARG A 53 16.16 -1.71 -3.89
C ARG A 53 17.37 -1.97 -2.98
N SER A 54 18.57 -1.80 -3.51
CA SER A 54 19.83 -1.95 -2.73
C SER A 54 19.98 -0.93 -1.61
N GLN A 55 19.20 0.15 -1.64
CA GLN A 55 19.23 1.21 -0.62
C GLN A 55 18.06 1.11 0.38
N PHE A 56 17.13 0.19 0.18
CA PHE A 56 16.01 0.01 1.10
C PHE A 56 16.50 -0.50 2.45
N GLN A 57 16.06 0.17 3.50
CA GLN A 57 16.39 -0.17 4.87
C GLN A 57 15.30 -1.04 5.46
N TYR A 58 15.68 -2.19 6.01
CA TYR A 58 14.77 -3.03 6.76
C TYR A 58 14.31 -2.33 8.04
N VAL A 59 12.99 -2.34 8.29
CA VAL A 59 12.38 -1.75 9.49
C VAL A 59 11.95 -2.85 10.45
N THR A 60 11.06 -3.73 10.02
CA THR A 60 10.49 -4.81 10.83
C THR A 60 9.79 -5.84 9.95
N HIS A 61 9.29 -6.91 10.56
CA HIS A 61 8.37 -7.84 9.92
C HIS A 61 7.36 -8.38 10.92
N PHE A 62 6.27 -8.91 10.39
CA PHE A 62 5.25 -9.64 11.14
C PHE A 62 4.57 -10.67 10.24
N TYR A 63 3.67 -11.45 10.82
CA TYR A 63 2.84 -12.40 10.08
C TYR A 63 1.38 -12.03 10.24
N MET A 64 0.59 -12.18 9.20
CA MET A 64 -0.84 -11.88 9.23
C MET A 64 -1.68 -12.88 8.45
N CYS A 65 -2.99 -12.84 8.72
CA CYS A 65 -4.02 -13.53 7.95
C CYS A 65 -4.94 -12.49 7.30
N ALA A 66 -5.46 -12.78 6.11
CA ALA A 66 -6.50 -11.99 5.46
C ALA A 66 -7.58 -12.92 4.92
N GLY A 67 -8.75 -12.91 5.57
CA GLY A 67 -9.81 -13.87 5.30
C GLY A 67 -9.41 -15.31 5.64
N ASN A 68 -10.04 -16.26 4.96
CA ASN A 68 -9.82 -17.70 5.19
C ASN A 68 -8.68 -18.28 4.35
N TYR A 69 -8.26 -17.61 3.30
CA TYR A 69 -7.30 -18.13 2.31
C TYR A 69 -5.88 -17.64 2.55
N ILE A 70 -5.71 -16.39 2.97
CA ILE A 70 -4.40 -15.80 3.27
C ILE A 70 -4.10 -16.08 4.74
N GLN A 71 -3.36 -17.16 5.02
CA GLN A 71 -3.06 -17.60 6.37
C GLN A 71 -1.57 -17.50 6.67
N ASN A 72 -1.24 -16.86 7.81
CA ASN A 72 0.11 -16.76 8.35
C ASN A 72 1.18 -16.31 7.32
N LYS A 73 0.85 -15.30 6.50
CA LYS A 73 1.76 -14.77 5.50
C LYS A 73 2.73 -13.76 6.10
N TYR A 74 3.98 -13.87 5.68
CA TYR A 74 5.03 -12.93 6.02
C TYR A 74 4.74 -11.53 5.44
N VAL A 75 4.98 -10.50 6.22
CA VAL A 75 4.93 -9.09 5.83
C VAL A 75 6.22 -8.42 6.29
N GLY A 76 7.13 -8.16 5.38
CA GLY A 76 8.31 -7.34 5.64
C GLY A 76 8.01 -5.87 5.39
N ILE A 77 8.62 -5.00 6.17
CA ILE A 77 8.54 -3.55 5.99
C ILE A 77 9.93 -3.01 5.74
N LEU A 78 10.10 -2.43 4.57
CA LEU A 78 11.30 -1.71 4.19
C LEU A 78 10.98 -0.22 4.09
N LYS A 79 11.99 0.65 4.20
CA LYS A 79 11.83 2.09 4.00
C LYS A 79 12.94 2.69 3.15
N TYR A 80 12.63 3.80 2.53
CA TYR A 80 13.57 4.64 1.82
C TYR A 80 13.16 6.11 1.93
N GLU A 81 14.13 6.99 2.08
CA GLU A 81 13.89 8.44 2.15
C GLU A 81 14.32 9.08 0.83
N LEU A 82 13.41 9.81 0.19
CA LEU A 82 13.69 10.52 -1.05
C LEU A 82 12.97 11.87 -1.07
N ASP A 83 13.70 12.94 -1.36
CA ASP A 83 13.18 14.31 -1.46
C ASP A 83 12.38 14.75 -0.21
N GLY A 84 12.74 14.17 0.95
CA GLY A 84 12.12 14.44 2.24
C GLY A 84 10.73 13.82 2.42
N VAL A 85 10.41 12.81 1.62
CA VAL A 85 9.26 11.92 1.79
C VAL A 85 9.76 10.55 2.22
N THR A 86 9.12 9.96 3.22
CA THR A 86 9.36 8.58 3.64
C THR A 86 8.51 7.63 2.80
N TYR A 87 9.17 6.71 2.12
CA TYR A 87 8.53 5.63 1.36
C TYR A 87 8.67 4.31 2.12
N TYR A 88 7.56 3.61 2.29
CA TYR A 88 7.52 2.25 2.80
C TYR A 88 7.25 1.26 1.67
N PHE A 89 7.83 0.07 1.80
CA PHE A 89 7.65 -1.02 0.87
C PHE A 89 7.18 -2.25 1.65
N ILE A 90 6.02 -2.79 1.27
CA ILE A 90 5.52 -4.06 1.81
C ILE A 90 6.20 -5.20 1.07
N ASP A 91 6.98 -5.99 1.78
CA ASP A 91 7.74 -7.10 1.22
C ASP A 91 7.04 -8.44 1.46
N ASN A 92 6.82 -9.16 0.38
CA ASN A 92 6.43 -10.56 0.36
C ASN A 92 6.79 -11.13 -1.01
N GLN A 93 7.75 -12.05 -1.05
CA GLN A 93 8.24 -12.60 -2.33
C GLN A 93 7.18 -13.43 -3.07
N GLU A 94 6.25 -14.06 -2.36
CA GLU A 94 5.17 -14.83 -2.98
C GLU A 94 4.25 -13.95 -3.81
N TYR A 95 3.94 -12.73 -3.35
CA TYR A 95 3.02 -11.82 -4.01
C TYR A 95 3.70 -10.81 -4.93
N PHE A 96 4.94 -10.40 -4.63
CA PHE A 96 5.57 -9.26 -5.30
C PHE A 96 6.80 -9.63 -6.15
N THR A 97 7.10 -10.92 -6.32
CA THR A 97 8.06 -11.37 -7.33
C THR A 97 7.38 -11.39 -8.69
N CYS A 98 7.69 -10.41 -9.52
CA CYS A 98 7.04 -10.23 -10.82
C CYS A 98 7.90 -9.40 -11.77
N ASP A 99 7.65 -9.54 -13.07
CA ASP A 99 8.25 -8.70 -14.12
C ASP A 99 7.47 -7.39 -14.31
N THR A 100 6.19 -7.41 -13.97
CA THR A 100 5.29 -6.24 -14.01
C THR A 100 4.35 -6.25 -12.81
N PRO A 101 3.91 -5.08 -12.31
CA PRO A 101 2.99 -4.99 -11.16
C PRO A 101 1.65 -5.69 -11.36
N TYR A 102 1.19 -5.78 -12.59
CA TYR A 102 -0.12 -6.33 -12.94
C TYR A 102 0.03 -7.52 -13.89
N GLY A 103 -0.80 -8.53 -13.67
CA GLY A 103 -0.77 -9.77 -14.45
C GLY A 103 -2.14 -10.43 -14.56
N ASP A 104 -2.26 -11.69 -14.14
CA ASP A 104 -3.55 -12.37 -14.06
C ASP A 104 -4.40 -11.75 -12.97
N ILE A 105 -5.61 -11.34 -13.32
CA ILE A 105 -6.53 -10.63 -12.43
C ILE A 105 -6.87 -11.42 -11.17
N ARG A 106 -6.94 -12.75 -11.23
CA ARG A 106 -7.25 -13.59 -10.07
C ARG A 106 -6.15 -13.53 -9.04
N TYR A 107 -4.91 -13.57 -9.51
CA TYR A 107 -3.75 -13.43 -8.65
C TYR A 107 -3.60 -11.99 -8.14
N ASP A 108 -3.88 -11.00 -8.97
CA ASP A 108 -3.83 -9.60 -8.60
C ASP A 108 -4.85 -9.27 -7.48
N ILE A 109 -6.04 -9.90 -7.48
CA ILE A 109 -7.01 -9.74 -6.40
C ILE A 109 -6.39 -10.17 -5.05
N GLU A 110 -5.88 -11.39 -4.97
CA GLU A 110 -5.32 -11.91 -3.72
C GLU A 110 -4.14 -11.06 -3.26
N LYS A 111 -3.27 -10.68 -4.20
CA LYS A 111 -2.12 -9.81 -3.97
C LYS A 111 -2.52 -8.48 -3.34
N PHE A 112 -3.55 -7.81 -3.87
CA PHE A 112 -3.98 -6.51 -3.34
C PHE A 112 -4.87 -6.64 -2.10
N VAL A 113 -5.62 -7.72 -1.92
CA VAL A 113 -6.24 -8.06 -0.63
C VAL A 113 -5.19 -8.18 0.47
N PHE A 114 -4.08 -8.89 0.18
CA PHE A 114 -2.94 -8.99 1.08
C PHE A 114 -2.32 -7.61 1.35
N PHE A 115 -2.01 -6.85 0.29
CA PHE A 115 -1.39 -5.53 0.41
C PHE A 115 -2.21 -4.58 1.28
N ASP A 116 -3.51 -4.47 1.03
CA ASP A 116 -4.40 -3.54 1.73
C ASP A 116 -4.46 -3.82 3.22
N LYS A 117 -4.54 -5.09 3.61
CA LYS A 117 -4.51 -5.47 5.01
C LYS A 117 -3.13 -5.24 5.64
N ALA A 118 -2.05 -5.53 4.90
CA ALA A 118 -0.68 -5.28 5.35
C ALA A 118 -0.42 -3.81 5.61
N VAL A 119 -0.94 -2.90 4.75
CA VAL A 119 -0.85 -1.44 4.93
C VAL A 119 -1.40 -0.99 6.28
N LEU A 120 -2.58 -1.47 6.65
CA LEU A 120 -3.16 -1.11 7.96
C LEU A 120 -2.39 -1.76 9.11
N SER A 121 -2.05 -3.05 8.97
CA SER A 121 -1.35 -3.80 10.02
C SER A 121 0.04 -3.23 10.33
N MET A 122 0.75 -2.68 9.34
CA MET A 122 2.07 -2.11 9.54
C MET A 122 2.07 -0.86 10.40
N LEU A 123 0.97 -0.09 10.43
CA LEU A 123 0.93 1.24 11.06
C LEU A 123 1.34 1.20 12.54
N LYS A 124 0.90 0.20 13.29
CA LYS A 124 1.32 0.00 14.68
C LYS A 124 2.77 -0.44 14.80
N GLN A 125 3.25 -1.24 13.83
CA GLN A 125 4.62 -1.77 13.85
C GLN A 125 5.67 -0.69 13.61
N ILE A 126 5.29 0.36 12.86
CA ILE A 126 6.18 1.49 12.55
C ILE A 126 5.89 2.72 13.41
N ASP A 127 4.99 2.62 14.40
CA ASP A 127 4.52 3.72 15.24
C ASP A 127 4.09 4.97 14.43
N PHE A 128 3.37 4.73 13.35
CA PHE A 128 2.83 5.80 12.51
C PHE A 128 1.31 5.75 12.46
N ARG A 129 0.67 6.74 13.08
CA ARG A 129 -0.78 6.87 13.12
C ARG A 129 -1.19 8.04 12.22
N PRO A 130 -1.60 7.80 10.95
CA PRO A 130 -2.06 8.84 10.05
C PRO A 130 -3.44 9.38 10.48
N ASP A 131 -3.68 10.66 10.23
CA ASP A 131 -5.02 11.26 10.32
C ASP A 131 -5.86 10.90 9.09
N LEU A 132 -5.18 10.71 7.95
CA LEU A 132 -5.79 10.39 6.67
C LEU A 132 -4.97 9.35 5.91
N ILE A 133 -5.64 8.33 5.38
CA ILE A 133 -5.09 7.41 4.39
C ILE A 133 -5.67 7.76 3.03
N HIS A 134 -4.80 8.14 2.10
CA HIS A 134 -5.17 8.45 0.72
C HIS A 134 -4.90 7.22 -0.15
N CYS A 135 -5.97 6.55 -0.52
CA CYS A 135 -5.97 5.35 -1.35
C CYS A 135 -6.05 5.73 -2.85
N HIS A 136 -5.42 4.95 -3.71
CA HIS A 136 -5.34 5.22 -5.14
C HIS A 136 -5.75 4.00 -5.95
N ASP A 137 -6.85 4.14 -6.73
CA ASP A 137 -7.48 3.14 -7.56
C ASP A 137 -7.97 1.89 -6.79
N TRP A 138 -8.43 0.89 -7.50
CA TRP A 138 -9.04 -0.32 -6.95
C TRP A 138 -8.06 -1.18 -6.15
N GLU A 139 -6.78 -1.12 -6.48
CA GLU A 139 -5.70 -1.88 -5.83
C GLU A 139 -5.53 -1.54 -4.34
N THR A 140 -6.09 -0.41 -3.91
CA THR A 140 -6.10 0.04 -2.50
C THR A 140 -7.53 0.20 -1.96
N GLY A 141 -8.50 -0.34 -2.70
CA GLY A 141 -9.93 -0.15 -2.43
C GLY A 141 -10.43 -0.84 -1.16
N LEU A 142 -9.75 -1.89 -0.68
CA LEU A 142 -10.13 -2.58 0.55
C LEU A 142 -9.58 -1.91 1.82
N ILE A 143 -8.60 -1.02 1.74
CA ILE A 143 -8.11 -0.27 2.91
C ILE A 143 -9.25 0.43 3.66
N PRO A 144 -10.13 1.23 3.01
CA PRO A 144 -11.27 1.84 3.68
C PRO A 144 -12.23 0.84 4.31
N VAL A 145 -12.42 -0.31 3.65
CA VAL A 145 -13.32 -1.38 4.11
C VAL A 145 -12.75 -2.03 5.38
N TYR A 146 -11.50 -2.44 5.36
CA TYR A 146 -10.81 -3.00 6.51
C TYR A 146 -10.73 -2.01 7.68
N LEU A 147 -10.37 -0.75 7.39
CA LEU A 147 -10.30 0.29 8.40
C LEU A 147 -11.61 0.44 9.15
N LYS A 148 -12.74 0.42 8.44
CA LYS A 148 -14.07 0.61 9.02
C LYS A 148 -14.63 -0.64 9.74
N ASN A 149 -14.37 -1.84 9.22
CA ASN A 149 -15.03 -3.04 9.70
C ASN A 149 -14.17 -3.88 10.65
N GLU A 150 -12.87 -3.99 10.40
CA GLU A 150 -11.99 -4.87 11.17
C GLU A 150 -11.12 -4.08 12.16
N PHE A 151 -10.46 -3.03 11.68
CA PHE A 151 -9.47 -2.30 12.49
C PHE A 151 -10.10 -1.35 13.51
N GLN A 152 -11.38 -1.02 13.39
CA GLN A 152 -12.10 -0.21 14.40
C GLN A 152 -12.24 -0.90 15.77
N ALA A 153 -11.98 -2.19 15.88
CA ALA A 153 -11.91 -2.88 17.17
C ALA A 153 -10.73 -2.41 18.04
N ASP A 154 -9.71 -1.79 17.44
CA ASP A 154 -8.52 -1.30 18.12
C ASP A 154 -8.50 0.24 18.14
N SER A 155 -8.38 0.82 19.34
CA SER A 155 -8.40 2.28 19.56
C SER A 155 -7.29 3.03 18.82
N PHE A 156 -6.21 2.36 18.42
CA PHE A 156 -5.15 2.96 17.59
C PHE A 156 -5.70 3.55 16.28
N TYR A 157 -6.72 2.91 15.69
CA TYR A 157 -7.29 3.32 14.40
C TYR A 157 -8.48 4.28 14.52
N TRP A 158 -8.93 4.59 15.73
CA TRP A 158 -10.08 5.47 15.91
C TRP A 158 -9.81 6.88 15.38
N GLY A 159 -10.75 7.41 14.64
CA GLY A 159 -10.65 8.75 14.05
C GLY A 159 -9.78 8.85 12.78
N MET A 160 -9.06 7.78 12.39
CA MET A 160 -8.42 7.74 11.08
C MET A 160 -9.50 7.82 9.99
N LYS A 161 -9.21 8.61 8.97
CA LYS A 161 -10.08 8.76 7.80
C LYS A 161 -9.41 8.18 6.57
N SER A 162 -10.22 7.88 5.57
CA SER A 162 -9.73 7.45 4.27
C SER A 162 -10.44 8.18 3.16
N ILE A 163 -9.72 8.45 2.09
CA ILE A 163 -10.24 8.91 0.80
C ILE A 163 -9.67 8.01 -0.28
N ILE A 164 -10.37 7.91 -1.40
CA ILE A 164 -9.90 7.18 -2.57
C ILE A 164 -9.95 8.10 -3.79
N THR A 165 -8.88 8.10 -4.58
CA THR A 165 -8.83 8.75 -5.89
C THR A 165 -8.85 7.69 -6.97
N ILE A 166 -9.78 7.84 -7.92
CA ILE A 166 -9.87 6.98 -9.11
C ILE A 166 -9.19 7.71 -10.26
N HIS A 167 -8.06 7.15 -10.73
CA HIS A 167 -7.28 7.74 -11.82
C HIS A 167 -7.78 7.31 -13.19
N ASN A 168 -8.33 6.09 -13.31
CA ASN A 168 -8.79 5.56 -14.58
C ASN A 168 -10.05 4.70 -14.41
N LEU A 169 -11.19 5.21 -14.86
CA LEU A 169 -12.48 4.52 -14.79
C LEU A 169 -12.55 3.22 -15.61
N LYS A 170 -11.61 2.99 -16.52
CA LYS A 170 -11.56 1.76 -17.31
C LYS A 170 -11.09 0.56 -16.47
N PHE A 171 -10.22 0.80 -15.50
CA PHE A 171 -9.65 -0.25 -14.64
C PHE A 171 -10.28 -0.15 -13.26
N GLN A 172 -11.32 -0.95 -13.01
CA GLN A 172 -12.12 -0.88 -11.79
C GLN A 172 -11.97 -2.11 -10.89
N GLY A 173 -11.11 -3.06 -11.24
CA GLY A 173 -10.96 -4.30 -10.48
C GLY A 173 -12.27 -5.08 -10.36
N VAL A 174 -13.05 -5.15 -11.44
CA VAL A 174 -14.34 -5.84 -11.45
C VAL A 174 -14.17 -7.30 -11.81
N TRP A 175 -14.66 -8.19 -10.94
CA TRP A 175 -14.72 -9.63 -11.17
C TRP A 175 -15.91 -10.29 -10.52
N ASP A 176 -16.14 -11.53 -10.89
CA ASP A 176 -17.22 -12.34 -10.35
C ASP A 176 -16.89 -12.82 -8.92
N VAL A 177 -17.82 -12.64 -8.00
CA VAL A 177 -17.74 -13.13 -6.62
C VAL A 177 -17.50 -14.65 -6.55
N LYS A 178 -17.93 -15.43 -7.55
CA LYS A 178 -17.65 -16.85 -7.62
C LYS A 178 -16.18 -17.18 -7.83
N THR A 179 -15.44 -16.30 -8.50
CA THR A 179 -14.00 -16.43 -8.72
C THR A 179 -13.20 -16.27 -7.43
N MET A 180 -13.75 -15.57 -6.44
CA MET A 180 -13.14 -15.37 -5.11
C MET A 180 -13.41 -16.52 -4.13
N LYS A 181 -14.22 -17.50 -4.51
CA LYS A 181 -14.60 -18.66 -3.68
C LYS A 181 -13.88 -19.94 -4.06
N GLY A 182 -12.86 -19.84 -4.91
CA GLY A 182 -12.05 -20.95 -5.35
C GLY A 182 -11.01 -21.40 -4.34
#